data_beb970b6534c1ba25b704a1461d5b94f
#
_entry.id   beb970b6534c1ba25b704a1461d5b94f
#
_cell.length_a   1.000
_cell.length_b   1.000
_cell.length_c   1.000
_cell.angle_alpha   90.00
_cell.angle_beta   90.00
_cell.angle_gamma   90.00
#
_symmetry.space_group_name_H-M   'P 1'
#
loop_
_entity.id
_entity.type
_entity.pdbx_description
1 polymer ?
#
loop_
_entity_poly.entity_id
_entity_poly.type
_entity_poly.pdbx_seq_one_letter_code
_entity_poly.pdbx_strand_id
1 'polypeptide(L)'
;MIDYTEGSNKQYHTQLSENDVGDYVILTGDPKRVKDIASYLEDSYFVADNREYVTYSGYMNGILCSVVSTGIGGASTAIAIEELVRLGCHTFLRVGTCGGIRLDVQGGDIVIASGAIRQEGTTREYAPIEFPAVPSFDVLSAQVESAKKLCLPYHVGVVQSKDSFFGQHAPETMPVYQELQNKWNAYCKLDCLASEMESSTLFIVSQTRHVRSGAMFLCLANQEREKAGLSNIQNHDLKPLMECAVQTIKILIEKDEAENH
;
A
#
# COMPACT_ATOMS: atom_id res chain seq x y z
N MET A 1 21.54 18.15 -7.25
CA MET A 1 20.53 17.11 -7.61
C MET A 1 20.19 17.31 -9.07
N ILE A 2 20.12 16.26 -9.87
CA ILE A 2 19.74 16.41 -11.29
C ILE A 2 18.27 16.82 -11.33
N ASP A 3 17.98 17.89 -12.05
CA ASP A 3 16.60 18.32 -12.30
C ASP A 3 16.03 17.56 -13.50
N TYR A 4 15.13 16.61 -13.23
CA TYR A 4 14.42 15.85 -14.26
C TYR A 4 13.14 16.57 -14.75
N THR A 5 12.82 17.74 -14.18
CA THR A 5 11.58 18.47 -14.51
C THR A 5 11.72 19.30 -15.80
N GLU A 6 12.92 19.35 -16.40
CA GLU A 6 13.23 20.16 -17.60
C GLU A 6 12.88 21.63 -17.42
N GLY A 7 13.03 22.16 -16.18
CA GLY A 7 12.66 23.54 -15.84
C GLY A 7 11.16 23.77 -15.63
N SER A 8 10.35 22.73 -15.63
CA SER A 8 8.95 22.80 -15.24
C SER A 8 8.80 22.74 -13.72
N ASN A 9 7.73 23.31 -13.17
CA ASN A 9 7.40 23.18 -11.75
C ASN A 9 6.74 21.82 -11.41
N LYS A 10 6.62 20.92 -12.38
CA LYS A 10 5.95 19.63 -12.24
C LYS A 10 6.95 18.49 -12.12
N GLN A 11 6.65 17.53 -11.27
CA GLN A 11 7.42 16.29 -11.19
C GLN A 11 7.33 15.50 -12.50
N TYR A 12 8.43 14.84 -12.87
CA TYR A 12 8.56 14.23 -14.20
C TYR A 12 7.55 13.13 -14.50
N HIS A 13 7.33 12.21 -13.53
CA HIS A 13 6.44 11.07 -13.75
C HIS A 13 5.00 11.36 -13.34
N THR A 14 4.78 11.94 -12.18
CA THR A 14 3.43 12.18 -11.66
C THR A 14 2.76 13.42 -12.25
N GLN A 15 3.54 14.33 -12.86
CA GLN A 15 3.06 15.62 -13.40
C GLN A 15 2.38 16.51 -12.34
N LEU A 16 2.76 16.35 -11.06
CA LEU A 16 2.25 17.10 -9.94
C LEU A 16 3.15 18.28 -9.57
N SER A 17 2.57 19.32 -9.02
CA SER A 17 3.22 20.51 -8.47
C SER A 17 2.96 20.61 -6.97
N GLU A 18 3.67 21.50 -6.27
CA GLU A 18 3.67 21.64 -4.82
C GLU A 18 2.28 21.87 -4.19
N ASN A 19 1.38 22.56 -4.87
CA ASN A 19 0.03 22.84 -4.35
C ASN A 19 -1.05 21.87 -4.88
N ASP A 20 -0.65 20.85 -5.61
CA ASP A 20 -1.57 19.89 -6.21
C ASP A 20 -1.95 18.76 -5.24
N VAL A 21 -1.16 18.55 -4.20
CA VAL A 21 -1.26 17.41 -3.28
C VAL A 21 -1.21 17.84 -1.83
N GLY A 22 -1.86 17.05 -0.96
CA GLY A 22 -1.87 17.27 0.47
C GLY A 22 -0.83 16.42 1.20
N ASP A 23 -0.68 16.68 2.49
CA ASP A 23 0.28 16.03 3.39
C ASP A 23 0.00 14.53 3.58
N TYR A 24 -1.28 14.13 3.49
CA TYR A 24 -1.75 12.76 3.63
C TYR A 24 -2.13 12.19 2.26
N VAL A 25 -1.51 11.09 1.89
CA VAL A 25 -1.72 10.47 0.58
C VAL A 25 -2.18 9.03 0.72
N ILE A 26 -3.33 8.71 0.12
CA ILE A 26 -3.77 7.33 -0.08
C ILE A 26 -3.20 6.84 -1.41
N LEU A 27 -2.44 5.74 -1.36
CA LEU A 27 -1.84 5.11 -2.53
C LEU A 27 -2.63 3.86 -2.93
N THR A 28 -2.94 3.72 -4.21
CA THR A 28 -3.56 2.50 -4.78
C THR A 28 -2.81 2.03 -6.00
N GLY A 29 -2.77 0.72 -6.27
CA GLY A 29 -2.09 0.19 -7.46
C GLY A 29 -2.83 0.51 -8.75
N ASP A 30 -4.16 0.33 -8.76
CA ASP A 30 -5.00 0.48 -9.95
C ASP A 30 -5.49 1.93 -10.11
N PRO A 31 -5.14 2.63 -11.23
CA PRO A 31 -5.62 3.98 -11.52
C PRO A 31 -7.14 4.13 -11.49
N LYS A 32 -7.88 3.07 -11.83
CA LYS A 32 -9.35 3.12 -11.84
C LYS A 32 -9.97 3.27 -10.45
N ARG A 33 -9.25 2.88 -9.39
CA ARG A 33 -9.72 2.99 -8.00
C ARG A 33 -9.55 4.39 -7.42
N VAL A 34 -8.71 5.23 -8.03
CA VAL A 34 -8.39 6.56 -7.50
C VAL A 34 -9.65 7.40 -7.32
N LYS A 35 -10.49 7.47 -8.35
CA LYS A 35 -11.73 8.24 -8.30
C LYS A 35 -12.72 7.71 -7.26
N ASP A 36 -12.81 6.39 -7.10
CA ASP A 36 -13.72 5.77 -6.13
C ASP A 36 -13.28 6.11 -4.70
N ILE A 37 -11.97 6.01 -4.40
CA ILE A 37 -11.42 6.40 -3.09
C ILE A 37 -11.58 7.91 -2.88
N ALA A 38 -11.29 8.73 -3.89
CA ALA A 38 -11.40 10.18 -3.82
C ALA A 38 -12.85 10.66 -3.62
N SER A 39 -13.86 9.84 -3.95
CA SER A 39 -15.26 10.18 -3.68
C SER A 39 -15.62 10.28 -2.19
N TYR A 40 -14.75 9.81 -1.30
CA TYR A 40 -14.85 9.98 0.15
C TYR A 40 -14.23 11.28 0.66
N LEU A 41 -13.51 12.04 -0.19
CA LEU A 41 -12.98 13.35 0.13
C LEU A 41 -14.04 14.43 -0.12
N GLU A 42 -14.08 15.44 0.72
CA GLU A 42 -14.88 16.63 0.50
C GLU A 42 -14.28 17.45 -0.66
N ASP A 43 -15.14 17.99 -1.53
CA ASP A 43 -14.76 18.82 -2.69
C ASP A 43 -13.65 18.21 -3.56
N SER A 44 -13.69 16.88 -3.75
CA SER A 44 -12.66 16.18 -4.52
C SER A 44 -12.62 16.59 -5.98
N TYR A 45 -11.41 16.77 -6.51
CA TYR A 45 -11.18 17.17 -7.90
C TYR A 45 -10.05 16.37 -8.53
N PHE A 46 -10.12 16.24 -9.86
CA PHE A 46 -9.06 15.65 -10.68
C PHE A 46 -7.86 16.59 -10.76
N VAL A 47 -6.64 16.05 -10.60
CA VAL A 47 -5.39 16.81 -10.66
C VAL A 47 -4.57 16.45 -11.89
N ALA A 48 -4.20 15.18 -12.05
CA ALA A 48 -3.32 14.74 -13.13
C ALA A 48 -3.57 13.28 -13.51
N ASP A 49 -3.25 12.95 -14.76
CA ASP A 49 -3.21 11.58 -15.28
C ASP A 49 -2.00 11.47 -16.22
N ASN A 50 -0.98 10.78 -15.78
CA ASN A 50 0.22 10.54 -16.58
C ASN A 50 0.79 9.16 -16.28
N ARG A 51 1.01 8.34 -17.30
CA ARG A 51 1.44 6.95 -17.18
C ARG A 51 0.48 6.14 -16.29
N GLU A 52 1.02 5.47 -15.26
CA GLU A 52 0.27 4.76 -14.22
C GLU A 52 -0.19 5.65 -13.05
N TYR A 53 0.17 6.93 -13.06
CA TYR A 53 -0.07 7.89 -11.97
C TYR A 53 -1.29 8.76 -12.27
N VAL A 54 -2.42 8.40 -11.68
CA VAL A 54 -3.64 9.22 -11.65
C VAL A 54 -3.76 9.84 -10.26
N THR A 55 -4.08 11.13 -10.19
CA THR A 55 -4.20 11.88 -8.94
C THR A 55 -5.51 12.62 -8.85
N TYR A 56 -6.16 12.48 -7.71
CA TYR A 56 -7.26 13.31 -7.24
C TYR A 56 -6.90 13.87 -5.87
N SER A 57 -7.31 15.09 -5.60
CA SER A 57 -7.16 15.75 -4.29
C SER A 57 -8.51 16.27 -3.79
N GLY A 58 -8.62 16.47 -2.49
CA GLY A 58 -9.83 16.94 -1.80
C GLY A 58 -9.55 17.06 -0.31
N TYR A 59 -10.58 17.25 0.51
CA TYR A 59 -10.39 17.56 1.91
C TYR A 59 -10.93 16.46 2.84
N MET A 60 -10.29 16.29 4.00
CA MET A 60 -10.77 15.54 5.16
C MET A 60 -10.55 16.42 6.40
N ASN A 61 -11.61 16.68 7.15
CA ASN A 61 -11.56 17.58 8.32
C ASN A 61 -10.88 18.93 8.01
N GLY A 62 -11.08 19.47 6.80
CA GLY A 62 -10.46 20.73 6.36
C GLY A 62 -8.98 20.62 5.92
N ILE A 63 -8.36 19.46 6.01
CA ILE A 63 -6.97 19.21 5.59
C ILE A 63 -6.96 18.65 4.18
N LEU A 64 -6.11 19.21 3.30
CA LEU A 64 -5.92 18.71 1.94
C LEU A 64 -5.31 17.31 1.98
N CYS A 65 -5.97 16.36 1.32
CA CYS A 65 -5.55 14.98 1.17
C CYS A 65 -5.54 14.59 -0.31
N SER A 66 -4.72 13.62 -0.66
CA SER A 66 -4.65 13.16 -2.05
C SER A 66 -4.82 11.65 -2.18
N VAL A 67 -5.31 11.21 -3.33
CA VAL A 67 -5.34 9.81 -3.73
C VAL A 67 -4.55 9.67 -5.01
N VAL A 68 -3.53 8.83 -5.00
CA VAL A 68 -2.59 8.66 -6.11
C VAL A 68 -2.45 7.18 -6.47
N SER A 69 -2.52 6.84 -7.76
CA SER A 69 -2.16 5.49 -8.19
C SER A 69 -0.65 5.34 -8.36
N THR A 70 -0.16 4.14 -8.14
CA THR A 70 1.27 3.80 -8.25
C THR A 70 1.57 2.84 -9.38
N GLY A 71 0.54 2.26 -10.04
CA GLY A 71 0.74 1.07 -10.85
C GLY A 71 1.07 -0.15 -9.99
N ILE A 72 1.65 -1.18 -10.59
CA ILE A 72 2.01 -2.44 -9.94
C ILE A 72 3.53 -2.51 -9.75
N GLY A 73 3.93 -2.90 -8.53
CA GLY A 73 5.31 -3.25 -8.22
C GLY A 73 6.13 -2.15 -7.56
N GLY A 74 7.31 -2.54 -7.09
CA GLY A 74 8.16 -1.69 -6.27
C GLY A 74 8.71 -0.47 -7.01
N ALA A 75 9.15 -0.63 -8.27
CA ALA A 75 9.82 0.44 -9.00
C ALA A 75 8.91 1.66 -9.21
N SER A 76 7.67 1.46 -9.67
CA SER A 76 6.71 2.55 -9.86
C SER A 76 6.24 3.15 -8.54
N THR A 77 6.07 2.32 -7.51
CA THR A 77 5.75 2.79 -6.15
C THR A 77 6.85 3.68 -5.58
N ALA A 78 8.13 3.32 -5.77
CA ALA A 78 9.25 4.11 -5.32
C ALA A 78 9.29 5.49 -5.99
N ILE A 79 9.06 5.55 -7.30
CA ILE A 79 8.99 6.81 -8.06
C ILE A 79 7.88 7.70 -7.50
N ALA A 80 6.66 7.16 -7.30
CA ALA A 80 5.55 7.93 -6.75
C ALA A 80 5.89 8.54 -5.39
N ILE A 81 6.43 7.75 -4.46
CA ILE A 81 6.79 8.23 -3.11
C ILE A 81 7.87 9.31 -3.18
N GLU A 82 8.93 9.10 -3.98
CA GLU A 82 10.02 10.05 -4.14
C GLU A 82 9.53 11.41 -4.66
N GLU A 83 8.64 11.42 -5.65
CA GLU A 83 8.12 12.66 -6.21
C GLU A 83 7.13 13.34 -5.25
N LEU A 84 6.28 12.58 -4.56
CA LEU A 84 5.34 13.11 -3.57
C LEU A 84 6.06 13.69 -2.34
N VAL A 85 7.12 13.03 -1.86
CA VAL A 85 7.94 13.56 -0.75
C VAL A 85 8.60 14.89 -1.14
N ARG A 86 9.06 15.05 -2.38
CA ARG A 86 9.60 16.33 -2.87
C ARG A 86 8.56 17.46 -2.88
N LEU A 87 7.29 17.12 -2.97
CA LEU A 87 6.17 18.06 -2.92
C LEU A 87 5.65 18.32 -1.49
N GLY A 88 6.32 17.75 -0.46
CA GLY A 88 5.99 17.97 0.95
C GLY A 88 5.10 16.90 1.58
N CYS A 89 4.63 15.91 0.82
CA CYS A 89 3.82 14.83 1.40
C CYS A 89 4.62 14.02 2.43
N HIS A 90 4.03 13.74 3.60
CA HIS A 90 4.75 13.09 4.70
C HIS A 90 4.03 11.88 5.32
N THR A 91 2.81 11.56 4.89
CA THR A 91 2.04 10.42 5.40
C THR A 91 1.42 9.63 4.25
N PHE A 92 1.79 8.37 4.12
CA PHE A 92 1.38 7.51 3.02
C PHE A 92 0.62 6.29 3.54
N LEU A 93 -0.59 6.07 3.03
CA LEU A 93 -1.40 4.91 3.33
C LEU A 93 -1.68 4.12 2.04
N ARG A 94 -1.03 2.96 1.90
CA ARG A 94 -1.34 2.07 0.78
C ARG A 94 -2.63 1.30 1.02
N VAL A 95 -3.48 1.31 0.01
CA VAL A 95 -4.77 0.63 -0.03
C VAL A 95 -4.83 -0.27 -1.26
N GLY A 96 -4.84 -1.57 -1.06
CA GLY A 96 -4.73 -2.52 -2.16
C GLY A 96 -5.52 -3.80 -1.95
N THR A 97 -5.18 -4.80 -2.76
CA THR A 97 -5.71 -6.16 -2.63
C THR A 97 -4.58 -7.15 -2.42
N CYS A 98 -4.86 -8.27 -1.78
CA CYS A 98 -3.89 -9.34 -1.56
C CYS A 98 -4.51 -10.72 -1.77
N GLY A 99 -3.65 -11.72 -1.96
CA GLY A 99 -4.00 -13.13 -1.84
C GLY A 99 -3.64 -13.65 -0.46
N GLY A 100 -4.56 -14.28 0.25
CA GLY A 100 -4.31 -14.86 1.57
C GLY A 100 -3.31 -16.03 1.50
N ILE A 101 -2.50 -16.19 2.56
CA ILE A 101 -1.57 -17.30 2.76
C ILE A 101 -1.94 -18.07 4.03
N ARG A 102 -1.97 -17.41 5.19
CA ARG A 102 -2.36 -18.04 6.45
C ARG A 102 -3.83 -18.49 6.39
N LEU A 103 -4.12 -19.70 6.88
CA LEU A 103 -5.41 -20.37 6.65
C LEU A 103 -6.62 -19.69 7.30
N ASP A 104 -6.44 -18.84 8.31
CA ASP A 104 -7.52 -18.08 8.93
C ASP A 104 -7.88 -16.79 8.17
N VAL A 105 -7.02 -16.33 7.25
CA VAL A 105 -7.31 -15.19 6.38
C VAL A 105 -8.23 -15.62 5.24
N GLN A 106 -9.41 -15.00 5.15
CA GLN A 106 -10.44 -15.35 4.18
C GLN A 106 -10.71 -14.20 3.21
N GLY A 107 -11.32 -14.51 2.06
CA GLY A 107 -11.79 -13.47 1.14
C GLY A 107 -12.81 -12.56 1.83
N GLY A 108 -12.55 -11.25 1.77
CA GLY A 108 -13.31 -10.19 2.45
C GLY A 108 -12.68 -9.67 3.74
N ASP A 109 -11.71 -10.39 4.31
CA ASP A 109 -10.99 -9.88 5.48
C ASP A 109 -10.04 -8.74 5.13
N ILE A 110 -9.88 -7.82 6.06
CA ILE A 110 -8.86 -6.75 5.98
C ILE A 110 -7.53 -7.30 6.50
N VAL A 111 -6.47 -7.15 5.71
CA VAL A 111 -5.10 -7.47 6.12
C VAL A 111 -4.34 -6.17 6.34
N ILE A 112 -3.82 -5.97 7.55
CA ILE A 112 -3.02 -4.81 7.95
C ILE A 112 -1.57 -5.27 8.09
N ALA A 113 -0.67 -4.70 7.29
CA ALA A 113 0.73 -5.10 7.29
C ALA A 113 1.50 -4.51 8.48
N SER A 114 1.98 -5.37 9.39
CA SER A 114 2.92 -4.97 10.45
C SER A 114 4.39 -5.07 10.01
N GLY A 115 4.63 -5.59 8.82
CA GLY A 115 5.91 -5.71 8.17
C GLY A 115 5.76 -6.38 6.81
N ALA A 116 6.77 -6.29 5.97
CA ALA A 116 6.77 -6.90 4.65
C ALA A 116 8.06 -7.66 4.35
N ILE A 117 7.91 -8.86 3.77
CA ILE A 117 9.03 -9.64 3.24
C ILE A 117 9.52 -8.96 1.96
N ARG A 118 10.77 -8.57 1.93
CA ARG A 118 11.44 -7.89 0.82
C ARG A 118 11.87 -8.90 -0.27
N GLN A 119 10.87 -9.48 -0.97
CA GLN A 119 11.12 -10.40 -2.10
C GLN A 119 11.06 -9.67 -3.45
N GLU A 120 11.57 -8.46 -3.48
CA GLU A 120 11.64 -7.61 -4.66
C GLU A 120 13.02 -6.95 -4.76
N GLY A 121 13.32 -6.35 -5.91
CA GLY A 121 14.65 -5.78 -6.20
C GLY A 121 14.80 -4.32 -5.79
N THR A 122 13.75 -3.53 -5.86
CA THR A 122 13.79 -2.06 -5.71
C THR A 122 14.39 -1.63 -4.36
N THR A 123 13.95 -2.25 -3.26
CA THR A 123 14.41 -1.84 -1.92
C THR A 123 15.87 -2.16 -1.65
N ARG A 124 16.51 -3.02 -2.43
CA ARG A 124 17.94 -3.31 -2.32
C ARG A 124 18.81 -2.13 -2.76
N GLU A 125 18.26 -1.23 -3.57
CA GLU A 125 18.88 0.02 -3.98
C GLU A 125 18.75 1.13 -2.92
N TYR A 126 17.86 0.96 -1.92
CA TYR A 126 17.57 1.94 -0.86
C TYR A 126 18.19 1.57 0.49
N ALA A 127 18.22 0.30 0.84
CA ALA A 127 18.68 -0.16 2.16
C ALA A 127 19.24 -1.59 2.10
N PRO A 128 20.21 -1.95 3.00
CA PRO A 128 20.69 -3.33 3.12
C PRO A 128 19.51 -4.28 3.38
N ILE A 129 19.62 -5.54 2.90
CA ILE A 129 18.50 -6.50 2.95
C ILE A 129 18.09 -6.84 4.39
N GLU A 130 19.02 -6.73 5.34
CA GLU A 130 18.81 -6.99 6.76
C GLU A 130 17.95 -5.90 7.43
N PHE A 131 17.83 -4.71 6.84
CA PHE A 131 16.97 -3.67 7.37
C PHE A 131 15.49 -4.06 7.16
N PRO A 132 14.68 -4.14 8.23
CA PRO A 132 13.32 -4.62 8.12
C PRO A 132 12.40 -3.61 7.43
N ALA A 133 11.54 -4.08 6.54
CA ALA A 133 10.46 -3.27 5.96
C ALA A 133 9.27 -3.27 6.92
N VAL A 134 9.11 -2.19 7.68
CA VAL A 134 8.05 -2.04 8.69
C VAL A 134 7.31 -0.71 8.51
N PRO A 135 5.99 -0.67 8.80
CA PRO A 135 5.22 0.58 8.80
C PRO A 135 5.59 1.46 9.98
N SER A 136 5.19 2.71 9.94
CA SER A 136 5.21 3.61 11.08
C SER A 136 4.18 3.16 12.13
N PHE A 137 4.57 3.17 13.40
CA PHE A 137 3.74 2.63 14.48
C PHE A 137 2.42 3.38 14.66
N ASP A 138 2.44 4.69 14.54
CA ASP A 138 1.26 5.55 14.61
C ASP A 138 0.26 5.25 13.49
N VAL A 139 0.74 5.06 12.25
CA VAL A 139 -0.11 4.68 11.10
C VAL A 139 -0.67 3.27 11.29
N LEU A 140 0.15 2.30 11.71
CA LEU A 140 -0.30 0.94 12.02
C LEU A 140 -1.38 0.95 13.11
N SER A 141 -1.17 1.74 14.16
CA SER A 141 -2.12 1.85 15.27
C SER A 141 -3.45 2.45 14.81
N ALA A 142 -3.41 3.50 13.97
CA ALA A 142 -4.61 4.12 13.40
C ALA A 142 -5.39 3.16 12.48
N GLN A 143 -4.69 2.32 11.69
CA GLN A 143 -5.32 1.29 10.86
C GLN A 143 -6.07 0.26 11.71
N VAL A 144 -5.46 -0.22 12.80
CA VAL A 144 -6.10 -1.17 13.73
C VAL A 144 -7.30 -0.52 14.45
N GLU A 145 -7.16 0.72 14.88
CA GLU A 145 -8.25 1.48 15.50
C GLU A 145 -9.43 1.65 14.54
N SER A 146 -9.15 2.00 13.29
CA SER A 146 -10.15 2.14 12.23
C SER A 146 -10.91 0.84 11.97
N ALA A 147 -10.20 -0.29 11.80
CA ALA A 147 -10.83 -1.59 11.57
C ALA A 147 -11.74 -2.01 12.73
N LYS A 148 -11.31 -1.76 13.99
CA LYS A 148 -12.12 -1.99 15.20
C LYS A 148 -13.36 -1.10 15.23
N LYS A 149 -13.22 0.19 14.96
CA LYS A 149 -14.29 1.19 14.97
C LYS A 149 -15.39 0.86 13.96
N LEU A 150 -15.00 0.30 12.82
CA LEU A 150 -15.91 -0.15 11.76
C LEU A 150 -16.38 -1.62 11.92
N CYS A 151 -15.97 -2.30 12.99
CA CYS A 151 -16.31 -3.70 13.25
C CYS A 151 -15.98 -4.64 12.07
N LEU A 152 -14.90 -4.38 11.34
CA LEU A 152 -14.47 -5.21 10.23
C LEU A 152 -13.67 -6.44 10.69
N PRO A 153 -13.78 -7.60 10.02
CA PRO A 153 -12.85 -8.70 10.23
C PRO A 153 -11.46 -8.28 9.73
N TYR A 154 -10.44 -8.37 10.59
CA TYR A 154 -9.09 -7.96 10.23
C TYR A 154 -8.01 -8.85 10.85
N HIS A 155 -6.86 -8.89 10.17
CA HIS A 155 -5.64 -9.55 10.62
C HIS A 155 -4.48 -8.56 10.59
N VAL A 156 -3.59 -8.64 11.59
CA VAL A 156 -2.36 -7.83 11.65
C VAL A 156 -1.17 -8.77 11.62
N GLY A 157 -0.24 -8.56 10.71
CA GLY A 157 0.95 -9.39 10.59
C GLY A 157 1.78 -9.10 9.35
N VAL A 158 2.77 -9.97 9.10
CA VAL A 158 3.71 -9.82 8.00
C VAL A 158 3.04 -10.23 6.67
N VAL A 159 3.29 -9.45 5.62
CA VAL A 159 2.89 -9.75 4.25
C VAL A 159 4.12 -10.00 3.36
N GLN A 160 3.94 -10.68 2.23
CA GLN A 160 4.98 -10.84 1.23
C GLN A 160 4.82 -9.78 0.15
N SER A 161 5.88 -9.00 -0.13
CA SER A 161 5.97 -8.16 -1.34
C SER A 161 6.89 -8.82 -2.35
N LYS A 162 6.37 -9.11 -3.54
CA LYS A 162 7.07 -9.80 -4.62
C LYS A 162 7.11 -9.00 -5.91
N ASP A 163 8.07 -9.27 -6.78
CA ASP A 163 8.13 -8.68 -8.13
C ASP A 163 7.35 -9.48 -9.16
N SER A 164 7.31 -10.81 -9.02
CA SER A 164 6.70 -11.66 -10.05
C SER A 164 5.36 -12.24 -9.59
N PHE A 165 4.27 -11.77 -10.22
CA PHE A 165 2.95 -12.35 -10.03
C PHE A 165 2.92 -13.82 -10.45
N PHE A 166 3.41 -14.11 -11.65
CA PHE A 166 3.42 -15.47 -12.18
C PHE A 166 4.45 -16.40 -11.51
N GLY A 167 5.51 -15.84 -10.91
CA GLY A 167 6.44 -16.62 -10.07
C GLY A 167 5.76 -17.23 -8.85
N GLN A 168 4.65 -16.64 -8.35
CA GLN A 168 3.83 -17.23 -7.30
C GLN A 168 2.72 -18.12 -7.82
N HIS A 169 1.99 -17.70 -8.87
CA HIS A 169 0.75 -18.37 -9.32
C HIS A 169 0.96 -19.49 -10.34
N ALA A 170 2.12 -19.52 -11.01
CA ALA A 170 2.52 -20.56 -11.95
C ALA A 170 4.03 -20.87 -11.80
N PRO A 171 4.51 -21.14 -10.57
CA PRO A 171 5.94 -21.32 -10.30
C PRO A 171 6.57 -22.47 -11.08
N GLU A 172 5.80 -23.50 -11.41
CA GLU A 172 6.22 -24.68 -12.20
C GLU A 172 6.68 -24.31 -13.62
N THR A 173 6.27 -23.15 -14.13
CA THR A 173 6.70 -22.64 -15.45
C THR A 173 8.04 -21.89 -15.38
N MET A 174 8.57 -21.65 -14.19
CA MET A 174 9.77 -20.84 -13.97
C MET A 174 11.02 -21.70 -13.86
N PRO A 175 12.14 -21.30 -14.49
CA PRO A 175 13.42 -22.04 -14.37
C PRO A 175 13.90 -22.19 -12.91
N VAL A 176 13.52 -21.25 -12.04
CA VAL A 176 13.88 -21.23 -10.60
C VAL A 176 12.78 -21.82 -9.70
N TYR A 177 11.95 -22.72 -10.24
CA TYR A 177 10.79 -23.31 -9.55
C TYR A 177 11.09 -23.78 -8.12
N GLN A 178 12.18 -24.54 -7.93
CA GLN A 178 12.53 -25.10 -6.62
C GLN A 178 12.82 -24.00 -5.57
N GLU A 179 13.47 -22.92 -5.98
CA GLU A 179 13.73 -21.78 -5.12
C GLU A 179 12.43 -21.08 -4.70
N LEU A 180 11.54 -20.82 -5.66
CA LEU A 180 10.24 -20.19 -5.41
C LEU A 180 9.39 -21.03 -4.47
N GLN A 181 9.33 -22.34 -4.70
CA GLN A 181 8.57 -23.27 -3.87
C GLN A 181 9.12 -23.35 -2.45
N ASN A 182 10.44 -23.39 -2.29
CA ASN A 182 11.09 -23.42 -0.97
C ASN A 182 10.81 -22.13 -0.18
N LYS A 183 10.88 -20.97 -0.83
CA LYS A 183 10.54 -19.67 -0.21
C LYS A 183 9.07 -19.64 0.20
N TRP A 184 8.17 -20.05 -0.69
CA TRP A 184 6.73 -20.09 -0.40
C TRP A 184 6.41 -20.97 0.81
N ASN A 185 6.97 -22.18 0.84
CA ASN A 185 6.82 -23.10 1.97
C ASN A 185 7.32 -22.51 3.29
N ALA A 186 8.42 -21.74 3.24
CA ALA A 186 8.93 -21.04 4.42
C ALA A 186 7.96 -19.94 4.87
N TYR A 187 7.40 -19.16 3.95
CA TYR A 187 6.42 -18.11 4.29
C TYR A 187 5.14 -18.66 4.90
N CYS A 188 4.63 -19.78 4.37
CA CYS A 188 3.51 -20.50 4.99
C CYS A 188 3.82 -20.95 6.43
N LYS A 189 5.02 -21.49 6.68
CA LYS A 189 5.46 -21.94 8.00
C LYS A 189 5.76 -20.80 8.99
N LEU A 190 6.00 -19.59 8.48
CA LEU A 190 6.22 -18.37 9.27
C LEU A 190 4.92 -17.59 9.51
N ASP A 191 3.78 -18.17 9.18
CA ASP A 191 2.46 -17.52 9.32
C ASP A 191 2.34 -16.19 8.60
N CYS A 192 3.01 -16.04 7.42
CA CYS A 192 2.82 -14.89 6.57
C CYS A 192 1.34 -14.77 6.21
N LEU A 193 0.74 -13.58 6.40
CA LEU A 193 -0.71 -13.41 6.25
C LEU A 193 -1.16 -13.49 4.81
N ALA A 194 -0.47 -12.76 3.94
CA ALA A 194 -0.93 -12.54 2.58
C ALA A 194 0.23 -12.12 1.67
N SER A 195 -0.02 -12.14 0.37
CA SER A 195 0.93 -11.75 -0.67
C SER A 195 0.38 -10.57 -1.48
N GLU A 196 1.25 -9.58 -1.71
CA GLU A 196 1.03 -8.39 -2.52
C GLU A 196 2.35 -7.96 -3.21
N MET A 197 2.49 -6.73 -3.73
CA MET A 197 3.65 -6.40 -4.57
C MET A 197 4.37 -5.07 -4.24
N GLU A 198 3.94 -4.27 -3.24
CA GLU A 198 4.44 -2.89 -3.08
C GLU A 198 4.81 -2.48 -1.64
N SER A 199 4.32 -3.17 -0.60
CA SER A 199 4.47 -2.71 0.79
C SER A 199 5.91 -2.64 1.25
N SER A 200 6.78 -3.57 0.86
CA SER A 200 8.19 -3.50 1.25
C SER A 200 8.85 -2.24 0.70
N THR A 201 8.53 -1.89 -0.55
CA THR A 201 9.04 -0.66 -1.19
C THR A 201 8.49 0.57 -0.49
N LEU A 202 7.17 0.61 -0.24
CA LEU A 202 6.58 1.72 0.51
C LEU A 202 7.29 1.94 1.85
N PHE A 203 7.46 0.90 2.65
CA PHE A 203 8.05 1.03 3.98
C PHE A 203 9.52 1.46 3.93
N ILE A 204 10.32 0.86 3.06
CA ILE A 204 11.75 1.17 2.95
C ILE A 204 11.99 2.58 2.39
N VAL A 205 11.29 2.97 1.34
CA VAL A 205 11.44 4.33 0.76
C VAL A 205 10.97 5.38 1.76
N SER A 206 9.82 5.17 2.42
CA SER A 206 9.31 6.07 3.45
C SER A 206 10.29 6.23 4.62
N GLN A 207 10.88 5.13 5.10
CA GLN A 207 11.88 5.15 6.15
C GLN A 207 13.14 5.93 5.72
N THR A 208 13.59 5.73 4.47
CA THR A 208 14.76 6.43 3.91
C THR A 208 14.51 7.94 3.74
N ARG A 209 13.27 8.33 3.55
CA ARG A 209 12.84 9.73 3.41
C ARG A 209 12.31 10.35 4.71
N HIS A 210 12.32 9.59 5.82
CA HIS A 210 11.84 10.04 7.13
C HIS A 210 10.38 10.50 7.12
N VAL A 211 9.53 9.78 6.37
CA VAL A 211 8.09 10.01 6.28
C VAL A 211 7.31 8.79 6.80
N ARG A 212 6.06 9.00 7.19
CA ARG A 212 5.22 7.95 7.77
C ARG A 212 4.56 7.10 6.69
N SER A 213 4.41 5.80 6.95
CA SER A 213 3.69 4.92 6.03
C SER A 213 3.03 3.74 6.71
N GLY A 214 1.96 3.24 6.08
CA GLY A 214 1.24 2.03 6.42
C GLY A 214 0.61 1.38 5.20
N ALA A 215 0.19 0.12 5.32
CA ALA A 215 -0.46 -0.60 4.24
C ALA A 215 -1.58 -1.50 4.75
N MET A 216 -2.70 -1.52 4.02
CA MET A 216 -3.84 -2.40 4.28
C MET A 216 -4.45 -2.91 2.98
N PHE A 217 -5.06 -4.07 3.06
CA PHE A 217 -5.56 -4.80 1.89
C PHE A 217 -6.90 -5.44 2.16
N LEU A 218 -7.70 -5.58 1.09
CA LEU A 218 -8.76 -6.58 1.05
C LEU A 218 -8.15 -7.92 0.58
N CYS A 219 -8.34 -8.98 1.35
CA CYS A 219 -8.06 -10.32 0.87
C CYS A 219 -9.09 -10.70 -0.20
N LEU A 220 -8.65 -11.00 -1.43
CA LEU A 220 -9.56 -11.41 -2.50
C LEU A 220 -9.96 -12.87 -2.41
N ALA A 221 -9.01 -13.74 -2.09
CA ALA A 221 -9.13 -15.18 -1.98
C ALA A 221 -7.88 -15.75 -1.29
N ASN A 222 -7.92 -17.01 -0.87
CA ASN A 222 -6.79 -17.69 -0.25
C ASN A 222 -6.56 -19.07 -0.86
N GLN A 223 -5.56 -19.19 -1.73
CA GLN A 223 -5.25 -20.45 -2.43
C GLN A 223 -4.78 -21.57 -1.49
N GLU A 224 -4.14 -21.24 -0.35
CA GLU A 224 -3.71 -22.26 0.61
C GLU A 224 -4.92 -22.92 1.30
N ARG A 225 -6.01 -22.19 1.49
CA ARG A 225 -7.28 -22.79 1.94
C ARG A 225 -7.83 -23.79 0.93
N GLU A 226 -7.79 -23.45 -0.36
CA GLU A 226 -8.21 -24.35 -1.44
C GLU A 226 -7.35 -25.62 -1.49
N LYS A 227 -6.02 -25.49 -1.41
CA LYS A 227 -5.09 -26.61 -1.33
C LYS A 227 -5.31 -27.48 -0.10
N ALA A 228 -5.76 -26.89 1.01
CA ALA A 228 -6.09 -27.59 2.25
C ALA A 228 -7.53 -28.19 2.24
N GLY A 229 -8.28 -28.06 1.14
CA GLY A 229 -9.68 -28.53 1.06
C GLY A 229 -10.66 -27.71 1.88
N LEU A 230 -10.30 -26.49 2.27
CA LEU A 230 -11.14 -25.56 3.00
C LEU A 230 -11.92 -24.64 2.05
N SER A 231 -13.03 -24.08 2.52
CA SER A 231 -13.78 -23.07 1.76
C SER A 231 -12.87 -21.87 1.38
N ASN A 232 -12.84 -21.53 0.10
CA ASN A 232 -12.11 -20.37 -0.43
C ASN A 232 -13.13 -19.36 -0.97
N ILE A 233 -13.56 -18.45 -0.08
CA ILE A 233 -14.48 -17.37 -0.44
C ILE A 233 -13.71 -16.37 -1.30
N GLN A 234 -14.31 -15.94 -2.41
CA GLN A 234 -13.80 -14.85 -3.24
C GLN A 234 -14.61 -13.59 -2.95
N ASN A 235 -13.93 -12.48 -2.68
CA ASN A 235 -14.57 -11.19 -2.42
C ASN A 235 -13.83 -10.08 -3.15
N HIS A 236 -14.55 -9.28 -3.91
CA HIS A 236 -14.03 -8.15 -4.68
C HIS A 236 -14.66 -6.81 -4.26
N ASP A 237 -15.46 -6.80 -3.19
CA ASP A 237 -16.05 -5.57 -2.64
C ASP A 237 -15.01 -4.76 -1.87
N LEU A 238 -14.48 -3.72 -2.50
CA LEU A 238 -13.47 -2.84 -1.94
C LEU A 238 -14.05 -1.79 -0.97
N LYS A 239 -15.36 -1.65 -0.87
CA LYS A 239 -15.98 -0.60 -0.08
C LYS A 239 -15.54 -0.63 1.39
N PRO A 240 -15.55 -1.78 2.11
CA PRO A 240 -15.09 -1.82 3.50
C PRO A 240 -13.62 -1.39 3.67
N LEU A 241 -12.75 -1.76 2.71
CA LEU A 241 -11.35 -1.35 2.72
C LEU A 241 -11.20 0.16 2.53
N MET A 242 -11.93 0.75 1.57
CA MET A 242 -11.88 2.20 1.31
C MET A 242 -12.38 3.00 2.52
N GLU A 243 -13.49 2.57 3.13
CA GLU A 243 -14.02 3.20 4.36
C GLU A 243 -13.01 3.10 5.52
N CYS A 244 -12.35 1.95 5.67
CA CYS A 244 -11.31 1.77 6.68
C CYS A 244 -10.10 2.68 6.44
N ALA A 245 -9.68 2.85 5.19
CA ALA A 245 -8.57 3.72 4.82
C ALA A 245 -8.88 5.21 5.11
N VAL A 246 -10.06 5.66 4.71
CA VAL A 246 -10.53 7.03 4.98
C VAL A 246 -10.61 7.28 6.49
N GLN A 247 -11.18 6.35 7.25
CA GLN A 247 -11.25 6.47 8.71
C GLN A 247 -9.84 6.48 9.34
N THR A 248 -8.88 5.74 8.77
CA THR A 248 -7.47 5.75 9.21
C THR A 248 -6.86 7.14 9.06
N ILE A 249 -7.02 7.78 7.90
CA ILE A 249 -6.50 9.14 7.67
C ILE A 249 -7.17 10.16 8.61
N LYS A 250 -8.49 10.07 8.83
CA LYS A 250 -9.18 10.94 9.80
C LYS A 250 -8.62 10.81 11.21
N ILE A 251 -8.37 9.58 11.68
CA ILE A 251 -7.75 9.33 12.99
C ILE A 251 -6.34 9.93 13.07
N LEU A 252 -5.55 9.84 12.00
CA LEU A 252 -4.20 10.43 11.97
C LEU A 252 -4.26 11.95 12.04
N ILE A 253 -5.12 12.59 11.25
CA ILE A 253 -5.32 14.04 11.28
C ILE A 253 -5.72 14.50 12.68
N GLU A 254 -6.73 13.86 13.31
CA GLU A 254 -7.19 14.18 14.66
C GLU A 254 -6.07 14.08 15.71
N LYS A 255 -5.21 13.05 15.61
CA LYS A 255 -4.07 12.87 16.52
C LYS A 255 -2.98 13.92 16.30
N ASP A 256 -2.64 14.20 15.05
CA ASP A 256 -1.60 15.19 14.71
C ASP A 256 -2.04 16.61 15.10
N GLU A 257 -3.32 16.96 14.98
CA GLU A 257 -3.87 18.23 15.46
C GLU A 257 -3.80 18.33 17.00
N ALA A 258 -4.09 17.22 17.71
CA ALA A 258 -4.03 17.20 19.18
C ALA A 258 -2.60 17.31 19.73
N GLU A 259 -1.58 16.85 19.00
CA GLU A 259 -0.17 16.98 19.39
C GLU A 259 0.40 18.37 19.13
N ASN A 260 -0.21 19.17 18.25
CA ASN A 260 0.21 20.53 17.90
C ASN A 260 -0.42 21.61 18.79
N HIS A 261 -1.34 21.24 19.70
CA HIS A 261 -2.00 22.09 20.69
C HIS A 261 -1.55 21.74 22.13
#